data_c1c7f0d9dc7f4151bef164b0b7679b0f
#
_entry.id   c1c7f0d9dc7f4151bef164b0b7679b0f
#
_cell.length_a   1.000
_cell.length_b   1.000
_cell.length_c   1.000
_cell.angle_alpha   90.00
_cell.angle_beta   90.00
_cell.angle_gamma   90.00
#
_symmetry.space_group_name_H-M   'P 1'
#
loop_
_entity.id
_entity.type
_entity.pdbx_description
1 polymer ?
#
loop_
_entity_poly.entity_id
_entity_poly.type
_entity_poly.pdbx_seq_one_letter_code
_entity_poly.pdbx_strand_id
1 'polypeptide(L)'
;MRRILVVVLLLLSGFAAALVDDKGNKDAASSVSSNDHGDPVLKAMLAELRRSQENLQLGQLQRPYYIDYQVTEIQDYSADATLGALRDDQVHHGRLVRVVVRIGDYKQDSYFGEGLGALEVMPIDNNEMALRHQIWLATDKAYKAALSGFTDKQAALKNVETENDLVDFSQEKSAQSVHDLAKMDVNLDAWKQALRSTSNLFRREPGLETSSALLHFRVLNRYFVNTEGTVTRSGKAIYTYAFSGSAQADDGMRIERSQAYVVVQPEELPKPEVIEKDARQLIATFDALRKAPLVEDDYRGPVLFSADAATALFERLIVSNILGIRPELGNPARTRGEFASSYKGRVLPESFSVVDDPHAKQTDNLTLAGSYEVDDEGIEAQPITTIDKGVLTNYLLGREPVRDFPHSNGHGRTALAGAPRPQISNLIFKAASGVSFDELKKKLVQMCKDQGRPYGYYVETTGPQLAPRLLWRVYVGDGHMELVRGAVFKQLDTRTLRSNIVAAGSDAYVYNRSEPLPSSIVAPSLLFDELEIQRANRTREKLPQYPAPPLSAAGK
;
A
#
# COMPACT_ATOMS: atom_id res chain seq x y z
N MET A 1 3.66 17.84 7.05
CA MET A 1 2.89 16.60 6.89
C MET A 1 1.63 16.66 7.74
N ARG A 2 0.46 16.69 7.13
CA ARG A 2 -0.80 16.65 7.87
C ARG A 2 -1.01 15.21 8.35
N ARG A 3 -1.04 15.02 9.66
CA ARG A 3 -1.47 13.77 10.29
C ARG A 3 -2.94 13.57 9.93
N ILE A 4 -3.24 12.51 9.18
CA ILE A 4 -4.62 12.01 9.07
C ILE A 4 -4.86 11.22 10.34
N LEU A 5 -5.40 11.91 11.35
CA LEU A 5 -5.95 11.30 12.54
C LEU A 5 -7.36 10.82 12.14
N VAL A 6 -7.55 9.52 11.99
CA VAL A 6 -8.89 8.94 11.87
C VAL A 6 -9.51 8.99 13.27
N VAL A 7 -10.24 10.08 13.55
CA VAL A 7 -11.08 10.18 14.73
C VAL A 7 -12.39 9.48 14.41
N VAL A 8 -12.57 8.27 14.95
CA VAL A 8 -13.90 7.65 15.04
C VAL A 8 -14.64 8.32 16.18
N LEU A 9 -15.56 9.22 15.86
CA LEU A 9 -16.42 9.87 16.82
C LEU A 9 -17.46 8.86 17.34
N LEU A 10 -17.36 8.46 18.59
CA LEU A 10 -18.38 7.70 19.31
C LEU A 10 -19.56 8.64 19.65
N LEU A 11 -20.67 8.50 18.95
CA LEU A 11 -21.95 9.02 19.37
C LEU A 11 -22.68 7.94 20.20
N LEU A 12 -22.63 8.07 21.51
CA LEU A 12 -23.49 7.36 22.45
C LEU A 12 -24.86 8.07 22.50
N SER A 13 -25.88 7.49 21.90
CA SER A 13 -27.27 7.80 22.23
C SER A 13 -27.92 6.54 22.78
N GLY A 14 -28.26 6.59 24.08
CA GLY A 14 -28.94 5.52 24.76
C GLY A 14 -30.39 5.33 24.26
N PHE A 15 -30.79 4.07 24.07
CA PHE A 15 -32.18 3.70 23.97
C PHE A 15 -32.49 2.53 24.92
N ALA A 16 -33.54 2.71 25.67
CA ALA A 16 -34.07 1.77 26.65
C ALA A 16 -34.65 0.51 25.96
N ALA A 17 -34.33 -0.65 26.49
CA ALA A 17 -34.84 -1.93 26.07
C ALA A 17 -36.28 -2.12 26.54
N ALA A 18 -37.18 -2.45 25.61
CA ALA A 18 -38.47 -3.06 25.90
C ALA A 18 -38.37 -4.56 25.64
N LEU A 19 -38.59 -5.35 26.67
CA LEU A 19 -38.72 -6.80 26.62
C LEU A 19 -40.05 -7.19 25.94
N VAL A 20 -39.97 -7.92 24.85
CA VAL A 20 -41.12 -8.68 24.29
C VAL A 20 -40.77 -10.14 24.36
N ASP A 21 -41.60 -10.86 25.10
CA ASP A 21 -41.59 -12.31 25.27
C ASP A 21 -42.20 -12.94 24.00
N ASP A 22 -41.47 -13.78 23.27
CA ASP A 22 -42.00 -14.55 22.16
C ASP A 22 -41.72 -16.04 22.35
N LYS A 23 -42.78 -16.77 22.56
CA LYS A 23 -42.82 -18.22 22.57
C LYS A 23 -43.07 -18.73 21.15
N GLY A 24 -42.17 -19.53 20.67
CA GLY A 24 -42.51 -20.60 19.72
C GLY A 24 -42.10 -20.42 18.29
N ASN A 25 -40.97 -20.99 17.93
CA ASN A 25 -40.94 -21.93 16.81
C ASN A 25 -39.69 -22.86 16.91
N LYS A 26 -39.94 -24.08 17.40
CA LYS A 26 -39.01 -25.20 17.17
C LYS A 26 -39.49 -25.84 15.86
N ASP A 27 -38.59 -25.84 14.89
CA ASP A 27 -38.47 -26.74 13.76
C ASP A 27 -38.04 -25.98 12.50
N ALA A 28 -36.75 -25.78 12.36
CA ALA A 28 -36.05 -25.71 11.07
C ALA A 28 -34.51 -25.83 11.29
N ALA A 29 -34.11 -26.90 11.97
CA ALA A 29 -32.72 -27.34 11.88
C ALA A 29 -32.59 -28.21 10.62
N SER A 30 -32.54 -27.61 9.45
CA SER A 30 -32.20 -28.32 8.22
C SER A 30 -30.85 -27.86 7.70
N SER A 31 -29.90 -28.80 7.79
CA SER A 31 -28.69 -28.90 6.96
C SER A 31 -28.08 -27.58 6.48
N VAL A 32 -27.34 -26.89 7.35
CA VAL A 32 -26.33 -25.95 6.93
C VAL A 32 -25.31 -26.76 6.13
N SER A 33 -25.16 -26.43 4.85
CA SER A 33 -24.22 -27.11 3.98
C SER A 33 -22.79 -26.94 4.55
N SER A 34 -21.94 -27.93 4.31
CA SER A 34 -20.57 -28.09 4.79
C SER A 34 -19.57 -26.96 4.46
N ASN A 35 -20.02 -25.83 3.94
CA ASN A 35 -19.19 -24.72 3.49
C ASN A 35 -18.79 -23.71 4.59
N ASP A 36 -19.37 -23.81 5.80
CA ASP A 36 -19.01 -22.93 6.91
C ASP A 36 -17.75 -23.39 7.66
N HIS A 37 -17.26 -24.60 7.36
CA HIS A 37 -16.11 -25.23 8.00
C HIS A 37 -16.13 -25.15 9.54
N GLY A 38 -17.32 -25.05 10.16
CA GLY A 38 -17.48 -24.86 11.60
C GLY A 38 -17.15 -23.46 12.12
N ASP A 39 -16.91 -22.49 11.22
CA ASP A 39 -16.59 -21.11 11.59
C ASP A 39 -17.89 -20.31 11.85
N PRO A 40 -18.05 -19.72 13.06
CA PRO A 40 -19.30 -19.02 13.41
C PRO A 40 -19.54 -17.74 12.59
N VAL A 41 -18.49 -17.08 12.12
CA VAL A 41 -18.61 -15.87 11.27
C VAL A 41 -19.07 -16.26 9.88
N LEU A 42 -18.43 -17.25 9.24
CA LEU A 42 -18.86 -17.77 7.94
C LEU A 42 -20.30 -18.30 8.00
N LYS A 43 -20.66 -19.02 9.08
CA LYS A 43 -22.02 -19.52 9.28
C LYS A 43 -23.04 -18.37 9.29
N ALA A 44 -22.78 -17.30 10.04
CA ALA A 44 -23.65 -16.13 10.09
C ALA A 44 -23.76 -15.43 8.73
N MET A 45 -22.64 -15.26 8.02
CA MET A 45 -22.59 -14.64 6.70
C MET A 45 -23.38 -15.44 5.67
N LEU A 46 -23.17 -16.76 5.58
CA LEU A 46 -23.89 -17.64 4.65
C LEU A 46 -25.40 -17.71 4.94
N ALA A 47 -25.79 -17.70 6.23
CA ALA A 47 -27.20 -17.69 6.63
C ALA A 47 -27.90 -16.40 6.18
N GLU A 48 -27.28 -15.23 6.39
CA GLU A 48 -27.84 -13.95 5.96
C GLU A 48 -27.78 -13.75 4.44
N LEU A 49 -26.75 -14.25 3.77
CA LEU A 49 -26.65 -14.19 2.30
C LEU A 49 -27.82 -14.96 1.66
N ARG A 50 -28.09 -16.18 2.11
CA ARG A 50 -29.25 -16.98 1.65
C ARG A 50 -30.57 -16.25 1.91
N ARG A 51 -30.76 -15.75 3.15
CA ARG A 51 -31.95 -15.00 3.51
C ARG A 51 -32.14 -13.76 2.65
N SER A 52 -31.07 -13.04 2.33
CA SER A 52 -31.14 -11.85 1.47
C SER A 52 -31.43 -12.20 0.01
N GLN A 53 -30.86 -13.29 -0.54
CA GLN A 53 -31.22 -13.77 -1.87
C GLN A 53 -32.71 -14.10 -2.01
N GLU A 54 -33.30 -14.72 -0.98
CA GLU A 54 -34.68 -15.15 -0.99
C GLU A 54 -35.65 -13.99 -0.76
N ASN A 55 -35.34 -13.04 0.11
CA ASN A 55 -36.31 -12.11 0.67
C ASN A 55 -36.01 -10.62 0.43
N LEU A 56 -34.80 -10.23 -0.03
CA LEU A 56 -34.44 -8.82 -0.15
C LEU A 56 -35.16 -8.15 -1.32
N GLN A 57 -36.27 -7.50 -1.00
CA GLN A 57 -37.05 -6.69 -1.93
C GLN A 57 -37.93 -5.70 -1.17
N LEU A 58 -37.93 -4.44 -1.56
CA LEU A 58 -38.78 -3.41 -0.98
C LEU A 58 -39.99 -3.16 -1.89
N GLY A 59 -41.16 -3.66 -1.51
CA GLY A 59 -42.38 -3.53 -2.28
C GLY A 59 -42.26 -4.14 -3.68
N GLN A 60 -42.47 -3.34 -4.71
CA GLN A 60 -42.36 -3.74 -6.13
C GLN A 60 -41.00 -3.34 -6.75
N LEU A 61 -40.04 -2.87 -5.94
CA LEU A 61 -38.74 -2.46 -6.44
C LEU A 61 -37.90 -3.66 -6.87
N GLN A 62 -36.85 -3.40 -7.66
CA GLN A 62 -36.01 -4.42 -8.26
C GLN A 62 -35.22 -5.19 -7.20
N ARG A 63 -35.12 -6.50 -7.34
CA ARG A 63 -34.25 -7.37 -6.52
C ARG A 63 -32.80 -7.21 -6.92
N PRO A 64 -31.87 -7.39 -5.97
CA PRO A 64 -30.45 -7.47 -6.33
C PRO A 64 -30.17 -8.69 -7.22
N TYR A 65 -29.26 -8.51 -8.18
CA TYR A 65 -28.71 -9.63 -8.95
C TYR A 65 -27.41 -10.15 -8.30
N TYR A 66 -26.72 -9.29 -7.50
CA TYR A 66 -25.48 -9.62 -6.83
C TYR A 66 -25.43 -9.02 -5.43
N ILE A 67 -24.96 -9.81 -4.48
CA ILE A 67 -24.68 -9.40 -3.09
C ILE A 67 -23.36 -10.01 -2.68
N ASP A 68 -22.47 -9.23 -2.03
CA ASP A 68 -21.32 -9.73 -1.32
C ASP A 68 -21.27 -9.21 0.12
N TYR A 69 -20.69 -10.05 0.98
CA TYR A 69 -20.36 -9.74 2.36
C TYR A 69 -18.86 -9.93 2.57
N GLN A 70 -18.22 -8.93 3.08
CA GLN A 70 -16.83 -8.99 3.55
C GLN A 70 -16.78 -8.63 5.02
N VAL A 71 -16.32 -9.57 5.86
CA VAL A 71 -16.02 -9.29 7.26
C VAL A 71 -14.52 -9.21 7.43
N THR A 72 -14.06 -8.17 8.12
CA THR A 72 -12.64 -7.98 8.46
C THR A 72 -12.51 -7.85 9.97
N GLU A 73 -11.77 -8.75 10.58
CA GLU A 73 -11.35 -8.68 11.98
C GLU A 73 -9.91 -8.16 12.04
N ILE A 74 -9.70 -7.17 12.90
CA ILE A 74 -8.46 -6.42 13.00
C ILE A 74 -7.96 -6.51 14.42
N GLN A 75 -6.69 -6.92 14.59
CA GLN A 75 -5.96 -6.79 15.84
C GLN A 75 -4.72 -5.96 15.56
N ASP A 76 -4.67 -4.77 16.14
CA ASP A 76 -3.54 -3.85 16.03
C ASP A 76 -2.87 -3.69 17.39
N TYR A 77 -1.55 -3.72 17.38
CA TYR A 77 -0.73 -3.24 18.47
C TYR A 77 0.16 -2.11 17.95
N SER A 78 0.10 -0.96 18.59
CA SER A 78 0.99 0.15 18.28
C SER A 78 1.68 0.67 19.53
N ALA A 79 2.96 0.95 19.43
CA ALA A 79 3.73 1.62 20.47
C ALA A 79 4.70 2.61 19.84
N ASP A 80 4.93 3.72 20.51
CA ASP A 80 5.82 4.79 20.07
C ASP A 80 6.70 5.25 21.22
N ALA A 81 7.98 5.48 20.95
CA ALA A 81 8.94 5.97 21.93
C ALA A 81 9.80 7.11 21.37
N THR A 82 10.15 8.04 22.23
CA THR A 82 11.10 9.12 21.92
C THR A 82 12.10 9.27 23.06
N LEU A 83 13.38 9.45 22.74
CA LEU A 83 14.44 9.69 23.72
C LEU A 83 14.46 8.70 24.92
N GLY A 84 14.08 7.45 24.67
CA GLY A 84 14.02 6.38 25.68
C GLY A 84 12.73 6.28 26.46
N ALA A 85 11.75 7.16 26.24
CA ALA A 85 10.45 7.17 26.90
C ALA A 85 9.32 6.73 25.96
N LEU A 86 8.43 5.85 26.42
CA LEU A 86 7.21 5.54 25.68
C LEU A 86 6.29 6.75 25.68
N ARG A 87 5.72 7.08 24.53
CA ARG A 87 4.68 8.08 24.35
C ARG A 87 3.31 7.46 24.20
N ASP A 88 3.27 6.27 23.62
CA ASP A 88 2.04 5.53 23.34
C ASP A 88 2.26 4.03 23.44
N ASP A 89 1.22 3.30 23.85
CA ASP A 89 1.19 1.83 23.97
C ASP A 89 -0.28 1.40 23.92
N GLN A 90 -0.76 1.00 22.74
CA GLN A 90 -2.18 0.73 22.49
C GLN A 90 -2.41 -0.62 21.84
N VAL A 91 -3.46 -1.29 22.29
CA VAL A 91 -4.03 -2.48 21.65
C VAL A 91 -5.41 -2.12 21.13
N HIS A 92 -5.67 -2.41 19.88
CA HIS A 92 -6.99 -2.29 19.28
C HIS A 92 -7.45 -3.64 18.74
N HIS A 93 -8.71 -4.00 19.04
CA HIS A 93 -9.38 -5.16 18.46
C HIS A 93 -10.75 -4.71 17.97
N GLY A 94 -11.07 -4.99 16.71
CA GLY A 94 -12.33 -4.60 16.10
C GLY A 94 -12.73 -5.54 14.98
N ARG A 95 -14.02 -5.54 14.65
CA ARG A 95 -14.59 -6.29 13.53
C ARG A 95 -15.53 -5.39 12.74
N LEU A 96 -15.40 -5.41 11.42
CA LEU A 96 -16.20 -4.62 10.49
C LEU A 96 -16.86 -5.55 9.49
N VAL A 97 -18.08 -5.22 9.05
CA VAL A 97 -18.69 -5.82 7.87
C VAL A 97 -18.89 -4.76 6.79
N ARG A 98 -18.47 -5.07 5.58
CA ARG A 98 -18.82 -4.35 4.36
C ARG A 98 -19.80 -5.19 3.56
N VAL A 99 -20.87 -4.57 3.11
CA VAL A 99 -21.89 -5.20 2.27
C VAL A 99 -22.00 -4.41 0.97
N VAL A 100 -21.91 -5.11 -0.15
CA VAL A 100 -22.22 -4.56 -1.47
C VAL A 100 -23.47 -5.22 -2.01
N VAL A 101 -24.39 -4.41 -2.49
CA VAL A 101 -25.61 -4.85 -3.18
C VAL A 101 -25.63 -4.21 -4.55
N ARG A 102 -25.84 -5.00 -5.60
CA ARG A 102 -25.96 -4.51 -6.97
C ARG A 102 -27.35 -4.83 -7.54
N ILE A 103 -27.94 -3.80 -8.18
CA ILE A 103 -29.27 -3.84 -8.81
C ILE A 103 -29.08 -3.59 -10.31
N GLY A 104 -29.95 -4.13 -11.14
CA GLY A 104 -29.81 -4.15 -12.58
C GLY A 104 -29.33 -5.52 -13.04
N ASP A 105 -28.29 -5.55 -13.84
CA ASP A 105 -27.61 -6.76 -14.29
C ASP A 105 -26.10 -6.49 -14.50
N TYR A 106 -25.34 -7.50 -14.93
CA TYR A 106 -23.91 -7.35 -15.19
C TYR A 106 -23.56 -6.30 -16.25
N LYS A 107 -24.47 -6.09 -17.22
CA LYS A 107 -24.26 -5.13 -18.30
C LYS A 107 -24.45 -3.69 -17.80
N GLN A 108 -25.48 -3.46 -16.97
CA GLN A 108 -25.78 -2.15 -16.43
C GLN A 108 -26.35 -2.28 -15.02
N ASP A 109 -25.56 -1.87 -14.05
CA ASP A 109 -25.91 -2.00 -12.64
C ASP A 109 -25.95 -0.66 -11.88
N SER A 110 -26.28 -0.77 -10.60
CA SER A 110 -26.40 0.35 -9.67
C SER A 110 -25.05 0.94 -9.23
N TYR A 111 -23.92 0.33 -9.58
CA TYR A 111 -22.62 0.84 -9.13
C TYR A 111 -22.25 2.07 -9.93
N PHE A 112 -22.11 3.20 -9.25
CA PHE A 112 -21.86 4.49 -9.86
C PHE A 112 -20.93 5.33 -8.99
N GLY A 113 -19.86 5.82 -9.59
CA GLY A 113 -18.84 6.60 -8.88
C GLY A 113 -18.02 5.76 -7.89
N GLU A 114 -17.84 6.27 -6.68
CA GLU A 114 -17.07 5.61 -5.62
C GLU A 114 -17.96 4.75 -4.70
N GLY A 115 -18.86 3.96 -5.24
CA GLY A 115 -19.77 3.10 -4.47
C GLY A 115 -19.00 2.29 -3.42
N LEU A 116 -19.23 2.61 -2.14
CA LEU A 116 -18.51 1.98 -1.03
C LEU A 116 -19.27 0.74 -0.47
N GLY A 117 -20.55 0.57 -0.85
CA GLY A 117 -21.45 -0.32 -0.14
C GLY A 117 -21.79 0.24 1.25
N ALA A 118 -22.32 -0.58 2.14
CA ALA A 118 -22.54 -0.23 3.54
C ALA A 118 -21.43 -0.81 4.42
N LEU A 119 -20.93 -0.02 5.37
CA LEU A 119 -19.91 -0.42 6.33
C LEU A 119 -20.48 -0.28 7.74
N GLU A 120 -20.41 -1.36 8.54
CA GLU A 120 -20.88 -1.40 9.92
C GLU A 120 -19.86 -2.06 10.84
N VAL A 121 -19.84 -1.61 12.09
CA VAL A 121 -19.07 -2.25 13.16
C VAL A 121 -19.81 -3.49 13.61
N MET A 122 -19.10 -4.60 13.80
CA MET A 122 -19.65 -5.87 14.26
C MET A 122 -19.19 -6.20 15.70
N PRO A 123 -19.98 -7.03 16.43
CA PRO A 123 -19.51 -7.63 17.66
C PRO A 123 -18.22 -8.41 17.46
N ILE A 124 -17.30 -8.30 18.41
CA ILE A 124 -16.03 -9.06 18.41
C ILE A 124 -16.22 -10.48 18.95
N ASP A 125 -17.27 -10.72 19.72
CA ASP A 125 -17.66 -12.07 20.13
C ASP A 125 -18.42 -12.77 18.98
N ASN A 126 -18.55 -14.09 19.09
CA ASN A 126 -19.15 -14.92 18.04
C ASN A 126 -20.63 -15.22 18.31
N ASN A 127 -21.39 -14.28 18.87
CA ASN A 127 -22.83 -14.44 19.04
C ASN A 127 -23.52 -14.43 17.68
N GLU A 128 -24.03 -15.56 17.23
CA GLU A 128 -24.60 -15.74 15.89
C GLU A 128 -25.70 -14.72 15.58
N MET A 129 -26.65 -14.50 16.51
CA MET A 129 -27.74 -13.57 16.29
C MET A 129 -27.28 -12.11 16.17
N ALA A 130 -26.30 -11.71 16.98
CA ALA A 130 -25.74 -10.37 16.91
C ALA A 130 -24.94 -10.15 15.62
N LEU A 131 -24.15 -11.15 15.18
CA LEU A 131 -23.46 -11.10 13.89
C LEU A 131 -24.46 -10.96 12.73
N ARG A 132 -25.48 -11.80 12.69
CA ARG A 132 -26.52 -11.79 11.65
C ARG A 132 -27.28 -10.48 11.63
N HIS A 133 -27.62 -9.91 12.80
CA HIS A 133 -28.30 -8.62 12.89
C HIS A 133 -27.49 -7.48 12.27
N GLN A 134 -26.18 -7.40 12.51
CA GLN A 134 -25.33 -6.37 11.92
C GLN A 134 -25.17 -6.54 10.40
N ILE A 135 -25.05 -7.78 9.91
CA ILE A 135 -25.02 -8.07 8.47
C ILE A 135 -26.36 -7.63 7.82
N TRP A 136 -27.50 -7.97 8.45
CA TRP A 136 -28.82 -7.55 7.97
C TRP A 136 -28.95 -6.02 7.89
N LEU A 137 -28.53 -5.29 8.94
CA LEU A 137 -28.58 -3.82 8.97
C LEU A 137 -27.73 -3.20 7.85
N ALA A 138 -26.50 -3.71 7.66
CA ALA A 138 -25.63 -3.29 6.57
C ALA A 138 -26.23 -3.60 5.20
N THR A 139 -26.91 -4.78 5.06
CA THR A 139 -27.57 -5.19 3.83
C THR A 139 -28.74 -4.27 3.47
N ASP A 140 -29.57 -3.89 4.44
CA ASP A 140 -30.66 -2.95 4.23
C ASP A 140 -30.15 -1.58 3.76
N LYS A 141 -29.10 -1.07 4.39
CA LYS A 141 -28.45 0.20 4.00
C LYS A 141 -27.86 0.12 2.59
N ALA A 142 -27.14 -0.97 2.27
CA ALA A 142 -26.52 -1.17 0.97
C ALA A 142 -27.57 -1.27 -0.15
N TYR A 143 -28.68 -1.97 0.11
CA TYR A 143 -29.77 -2.10 -0.85
C TYR A 143 -30.45 -0.76 -1.15
N LYS A 144 -30.75 0.04 -0.12
CA LYS A 144 -31.31 1.39 -0.30
C LYS A 144 -30.36 2.31 -1.07
N ALA A 145 -29.08 2.25 -0.78
CA ALA A 145 -28.05 2.99 -1.51
C ALA A 145 -27.97 2.55 -2.99
N ALA A 146 -28.06 1.24 -3.25
CA ALA A 146 -28.06 0.71 -4.62
C ALA A 146 -29.29 1.15 -5.43
N LEU A 147 -30.48 1.22 -4.82
CA LEU A 147 -31.70 1.76 -5.46
C LEU A 147 -31.53 3.22 -5.88
N SER A 148 -30.97 4.05 -4.99
CA SER A 148 -30.68 5.46 -5.30
C SER A 148 -29.63 5.57 -6.40
N GLY A 149 -28.48 4.87 -6.25
CA GLY A 149 -27.38 4.89 -7.20
C GLY A 149 -27.78 4.42 -8.61
N PHE A 150 -28.70 3.43 -8.70
CA PHE A 150 -29.24 3.00 -9.99
C PHE A 150 -30.04 4.11 -10.69
N THR A 151 -30.87 4.82 -9.94
CA THR A 151 -31.64 5.96 -10.46
C THR A 151 -30.74 7.09 -10.93
N ASP A 152 -29.72 7.44 -10.12
CA ASP A 152 -28.75 8.50 -10.43
C ASP A 152 -27.93 8.17 -11.69
N LYS A 153 -27.47 6.91 -11.79
CA LYS A 153 -26.76 6.42 -12.98
C LYS A 153 -27.61 6.47 -14.24
N GLN A 154 -28.87 6.04 -14.15
CA GLN A 154 -29.82 6.11 -15.27
C GLN A 154 -30.03 7.56 -15.74
N ALA A 155 -30.08 8.51 -14.81
CA ALA A 155 -30.17 9.93 -15.13
C ALA A 155 -28.89 10.45 -15.81
N ALA A 156 -27.73 10.05 -15.31
CA ALA A 156 -26.43 10.43 -15.87
C ALA A 156 -26.23 9.90 -17.30
N LEU A 157 -26.62 8.64 -17.55
CA LEU A 157 -26.50 7.99 -18.85
C LEU A 157 -27.33 8.67 -19.96
N LYS A 158 -28.41 9.36 -19.62
CA LYS A 158 -29.19 10.12 -20.60
C LYS A 158 -28.44 11.33 -21.19
N ASN A 159 -27.44 11.81 -20.48
CA ASN A 159 -26.69 13.03 -20.83
C ASN A 159 -25.29 12.74 -21.40
N VAL A 160 -24.94 11.46 -21.57
CA VAL A 160 -23.59 11.06 -21.99
C VAL A 160 -23.70 10.06 -23.14
N GLU A 161 -23.02 10.34 -24.24
CA GLU A 161 -22.82 9.34 -25.29
C GLU A 161 -21.81 8.30 -24.80
N THR A 162 -22.24 7.08 -24.61
CA THR A 162 -21.36 5.95 -24.28
C THR A 162 -21.06 5.16 -25.55
N GLU A 163 -19.85 5.29 -26.05
CA GLU A 163 -19.37 4.51 -27.22
C GLU A 163 -19.07 3.03 -26.88
N ASN A 164 -19.19 2.63 -25.62
CA ASN A 164 -18.64 1.36 -25.17
C ASN A 164 -19.72 0.36 -24.80
N ASP A 165 -19.67 -0.82 -25.43
CA ASP A 165 -20.40 -2.05 -25.02
C ASP A 165 -19.79 -2.72 -23.76
N LEU A 166 -19.05 -1.96 -22.95
CA LEU A 166 -18.45 -2.49 -21.72
C LEU A 166 -19.54 -2.76 -20.67
N VAL A 167 -19.51 -3.96 -20.13
CA VAL A 167 -20.34 -4.31 -18.98
C VAL A 167 -19.88 -3.57 -17.73
N ASP A 168 -20.78 -3.33 -16.79
CA ASP A 168 -20.45 -2.61 -15.55
C ASP A 168 -19.70 -3.49 -14.55
N PHE A 169 -19.97 -4.80 -14.57
CA PHE A 169 -19.36 -5.76 -13.67
C PHE A 169 -19.11 -7.08 -14.41
N SER A 170 -17.90 -7.62 -14.31
CA SER A 170 -17.57 -8.89 -14.96
C SER A 170 -18.15 -10.07 -14.21
N GLN A 171 -18.62 -11.06 -14.94
CA GLN A 171 -19.03 -12.35 -14.40
C GLN A 171 -17.82 -13.26 -14.36
N GLU A 172 -17.48 -13.76 -13.17
CA GLU A 172 -16.26 -14.51 -12.94
C GLU A 172 -16.57 -15.86 -12.27
N LYS A 173 -15.57 -16.74 -12.29
CA LYS A 173 -15.67 -18.03 -11.61
C LYS A 173 -15.57 -17.85 -10.10
N SER A 174 -16.43 -18.55 -9.35
CA SER A 174 -16.40 -18.56 -7.90
C SER A 174 -15.14 -19.24 -7.34
N ALA A 175 -14.56 -18.66 -6.28
CA ALA A 175 -13.44 -19.23 -5.56
C ALA A 175 -13.88 -19.88 -4.24
N GLN A 176 -13.18 -20.97 -3.87
CA GLN A 176 -13.34 -21.67 -2.59
C GLN A 176 -11.96 -21.77 -1.92
N SER A 177 -11.70 -20.92 -0.90
CA SER A 177 -10.39 -20.86 -0.25
C SER A 177 -10.56 -20.49 1.21
N VAL A 178 -10.49 -21.49 2.10
CA VAL A 178 -10.68 -21.31 3.55
C VAL A 178 -9.42 -21.71 4.28
N HIS A 179 -8.65 -20.73 4.75
CA HIS A 179 -7.38 -20.91 5.48
C HIS A 179 -7.53 -20.60 6.96
N ASP A 180 -6.53 -20.96 7.73
CA ASP A 180 -6.45 -20.63 9.15
C ASP A 180 -6.33 -19.12 9.38
N LEU A 181 -6.88 -18.69 10.51
CA LEU A 181 -6.80 -17.29 10.95
C LEU A 181 -5.40 -17.01 11.50
N ALA A 182 -4.89 -15.83 11.19
CA ALA A 182 -3.67 -15.33 11.77
C ALA A 182 -3.90 -14.89 13.24
N LYS A 183 -2.86 -14.98 14.04
CA LYS A 183 -2.84 -14.54 15.44
C LYS A 183 -1.60 -13.69 15.69
N MET A 184 -1.70 -12.75 16.60
CA MET A 184 -0.55 -12.01 17.08
C MET A 184 0.12 -12.78 18.22
N ASP A 185 1.21 -13.46 17.90
CA ASP A 185 1.98 -14.26 18.87
C ASP A 185 3.40 -13.68 18.97
N VAL A 186 3.54 -12.64 19.79
CA VAL A 186 4.81 -11.93 20.00
C VAL A 186 4.97 -11.49 21.44
N ASN A 187 6.22 -11.45 21.91
CA ASN A 187 6.55 -10.90 23.23
C ASN A 187 6.59 -9.37 23.15
N LEU A 188 5.44 -8.74 23.40
CA LEU A 188 5.29 -7.28 23.33
C LEU A 188 6.22 -6.52 24.29
N ASP A 189 6.50 -7.07 25.48
CA ASP A 189 7.36 -6.40 26.47
C ASP A 189 8.82 -6.37 26.03
N ALA A 190 9.30 -7.44 25.40
CA ALA A 190 10.65 -7.44 24.80
C ALA A 190 10.77 -6.39 23.68
N TRP A 191 9.75 -6.26 22.84
CA TRP A 191 9.73 -5.26 21.77
C TRP A 191 9.58 -3.83 22.29
N LYS A 192 8.81 -3.60 23.37
CA LYS A 192 8.76 -2.29 24.06
C LYS A 192 10.12 -1.89 24.61
N GLN A 193 10.86 -2.86 25.16
CA GLN A 193 12.22 -2.59 25.65
C GLN A 193 13.16 -2.25 24.50
N ALA A 194 13.13 -2.98 23.37
CA ALA A 194 13.89 -2.66 22.19
C ALA A 194 13.55 -1.24 21.65
N LEU A 195 12.27 -0.89 21.66
CA LEU A 195 11.80 0.44 21.24
C LEU A 195 12.39 1.56 22.12
N ARG A 196 12.39 1.38 23.45
CA ARG A 196 13.02 2.31 24.41
C ARG A 196 14.53 2.41 24.17
N SER A 197 15.21 1.30 23.99
CA SER A 197 16.66 1.26 23.75
C SER A 197 17.03 1.98 22.46
N THR A 198 16.34 1.69 21.36
CA THR A 198 16.57 2.33 20.06
C THR A 198 16.32 3.83 20.13
N SER A 199 15.17 4.26 20.69
CA SER A 199 14.84 5.68 20.80
C SER A 199 15.80 6.45 21.71
N ASN A 200 16.37 5.79 22.73
CA ASN A 200 17.36 6.41 23.64
C ASN A 200 18.69 6.73 22.94
N LEU A 201 19.05 6.06 21.85
CA LEU A 201 20.26 6.37 21.09
C LEU A 201 20.25 7.80 20.56
N PHE A 202 19.08 8.31 20.20
CA PHE A 202 18.89 9.66 19.67
C PHE A 202 19.19 10.78 20.68
N ARG A 203 19.21 10.48 21.98
CA ARG A 203 19.62 11.47 23.03
C ARG A 203 21.06 11.98 22.89
N ARG A 204 21.90 11.23 22.18
CA ARG A 204 23.33 11.56 22.03
C ARG A 204 23.60 12.52 20.86
N GLU A 205 22.59 12.82 20.06
CA GLU A 205 22.71 13.72 18.91
C GLU A 205 22.17 15.11 19.28
N PRO A 206 23.04 16.09 19.57
CA PRO A 206 22.64 17.39 20.11
C PRO A 206 21.91 18.28 19.10
N GLY A 207 22.03 17.99 17.82
CA GLY A 207 21.36 18.75 16.76
C GLY A 207 20.01 18.20 16.33
N LEU A 208 19.49 17.18 17.05
CA LEU A 208 18.25 16.55 16.67
C LEU A 208 17.05 17.33 17.23
N GLU A 209 16.06 17.63 16.38
CA GLU A 209 14.82 18.29 16.77
C GLU A 209 13.74 17.31 17.17
N THR A 210 13.61 16.22 16.39
CA THR A 210 12.62 15.17 16.66
C THR A 210 13.25 13.81 16.50
N SER A 211 12.75 12.84 17.27
CA SER A 211 13.02 11.43 17.08
C SER A 211 11.80 10.61 17.45
N SER A 212 11.66 9.46 16.79
CA SER A 212 10.62 8.49 17.08
C SER A 212 11.15 7.10 16.76
N ALA A 213 10.82 6.13 17.61
CA ALA A 213 10.85 4.72 17.28
C ALA A 213 9.44 4.18 17.41
N LEU A 214 8.98 3.39 16.45
CA LEU A 214 7.59 2.96 16.28
C LEU A 214 7.52 1.44 16.12
N LEU A 215 6.55 0.82 16.79
CA LEU A 215 6.04 -0.51 16.49
C LEU A 215 4.61 -0.40 15.96
N HIS A 216 4.31 -1.17 14.92
CA HIS A 216 2.95 -1.39 14.47
C HIS A 216 2.82 -2.84 14.00
N PHE A 217 2.18 -3.65 14.83
CA PHE A 217 1.90 -5.05 14.56
C PHE A 217 0.42 -5.20 14.28
N ARG A 218 0.08 -5.74 13.12
CA ARG A 218 -1.29 -5.88 12.65
C ARG A 218 -1.58 -7.31 12.24
N VAL A 219 -2.71 -7.82 12.69
CA VAL A 219 -3.33 -9.05 12.18
C VAL A 219 -4.66 -8.69 11.55
N LEU A 220 -4.86 -9.17 10.33
CA LEU A 220 -6.09 -9.01 9.56
C LEU A 220 -6.63 -10.40 9.23
N ASN A 221 -7.82 -10.72 9.72
CA ASN A 221 -8.57 -11.91 9.35
C ASN A 221 -9.75 -11.48 8.49
N ARG A 222 -9.82 -12.00 7.26
CA ARG A 222 -10.83 -11.63 6.27
C ARG A 222 -11.70 -12.81 5.90
N TYR A 223 -12.98 -12.54 5.78
CA TYR A 223 -14.01 -13.46 5.34
C TYR A 223 -14.75 -12.82 4.18
N PHE A 224 -15.02 -13.57 3.15
CA PHE A 224 -15.78 -13.10 2.00
C PHE A 224 -16.73 -14.18 1.50
N VAL A 225 -18.00 -13.79 1.24
CA VAL A 225 -18.99 -14.63 0.58
C VAL A 225 -19.81 -13.80 -0.39
N ASN A 226 -20.24 -14.39 -1.51
CA ASN A 226 -21.10 -13.72 -2.47
C ASN A 226 -22.18 -14.64 -3.06
N THR A 227 -23.13 -14.05 -3.78
CA THR A 227 -24.25 -14.75 -4.42
C THR A 227 -23.85 -15.61 -5.61
N GLU A 228 -22.62 -15.50 -6.10
CA GLU A 228 -22.05 -16.37 -7.15
C GLU A 228 -21.44 -17.66 -6.58
N GLY A 229 -21.45 -17.81 -5.25
CA GLY A 229 -20.97 -19.01 -4.57
C GLY A 229 -19.52 -18.95 -4.08
N THR A 230 -18.86 -17.80 -4.14
CA THR A 230 -17.53 -17.64 -3.54
C THR A 230 -17.63 -17.72 -2.02
N VAL A 231 -16.69 -18.47 -1.40
CA VAL A 231 -16.50 -18.55 0.06
C VAL A 231 -15.00 -18.52 0.34
N THR A 232 -14.53 -17.47 1.03
CA THR A 232 -13.12 -17.37 1.40
C THR A 232 -12.92 -16.94 2.85
N ARG A 233 -11.83 -17.41 3.44
CA ARG A 233 -11.33 -16.99 4.75
C ARG A 233 -9.81 -16.97 4.70
N SER A 234 -9.18 -15.88 5.10
CA SER A 234 -7.74 -15.75 5.14
C SER A 234 -7.28 -14.94 6.34
N GLY A 235 -6.10 -15.25 6.85
CA GLY A 235 -5.43 -14.51 7.92
C GLY A 235 -4.07 -14.00 7.44
N LYS A 236 -3.74 -12.76 7.77
CA LYS A 236 -2.45 -12.15 7.47
C LYS A 236 -1.94 -11.34 8.64
N ALA A 237 -0.68 -11.53 8.99
CA ALA A 237 0.02 -10.71 9.96
C ALA A 237 1.07 -9.84 9.25
N ILE A 238 1.26 -8.61 9.72
CA ILE A 238 2.30 -7.69 9.28
C ILE A 238 2.93 -7.05 10.52
N TYR A 239 4.24 -7.10 10.58
CA TYR A 239 5.03 -6.56 11.67
C TYR A 239 5.91 -5.43 11.14
N THR A 240 5.71 -4.24 11.68
CA THR A 240 6.50 -3.06 11.31
C THR A 240 7.27 -2.56 12.52
N TYR A 241 8.58 -2.40 12.35
CA TYR A 241 9.44 -1.66 13.27
C TYR A 241 10.09 -0.51 12.49
N ALA A 242 9.98 0.70 12.99
CA ALA A 242 10.54 1.86 12.31
C ALA A 242 11.18 2.83 13.30
N PHE A 243 12.18 3.58 12.83
CA PHE A 243 12.75 4.69 13.58
C PHE A 243 13.10 5.85 12.64
N SER A 244 13.01 7.04 13.17
CA SER A 244 13.21 8.26 12.40
C SER A 244 13.71 9.39 13.27
N GLY A 245 14.29 10.39 12.64
CA GLY A 245 14.64 11.65 13.27
C GLY A 245 14.64 12.81 12.28
N SER A 246 14.61 14.02 12.81
CA SER A 246 14.83 15.24 12.06
C SER A 246 15.80 16.16 12.77
N ALA A 247 16.56 16.92 11.98
CA ALA A 247 17.52 17.92 12.40
C ALA A 247 17.47 19.13 11.45
N GLN A 248 18.04 20.25 11.83
CA GLN A 248 18.27 21.39 10.94
C GLN A 248 19.75 21.58 10.68
N ALA A 249 20.09 21.94 9.46
CA ALA A 249 21.41 22.50 9.13
C ALA A 249 21.47 23.99 9.50
N ASP A 250 22.67 24.55 9.59
CA ASP A 250 22.90 25.95 9.98
C ASP A 250 22.21 26.96 9.05
N ASP A 251 21.93 26.58 7.81
CA ASP A 251 21.18 27.38 6.85
C ASP A 251 19.65 27.24 6.96
N GLY A 252 19.15 26.54 8.00
CA GLY A 252 17.74 26.32 8.25
C GLY A 252 17.11 25.20 7.42
N MET A 253 17.88 24.44 6.63
CA MET A 253 17.36 23.31 5.86
C MET A 253 17.03 22.15 6.81
N ARG A 254 15.79 21.65 6.72
CA ARG A 254 15.36 20.47 7.45
C ARG A 254 15.96 19.19 6.85
N ILE A 255 16.49 18.37 7.71
CA ILE A 255 17.08 17.07 7.39
C ILE A 255 16.23 16.00 8.06
N GLU A 256 15.73 15.04 7.28
CA GLU A 256 14.92 13.93 7.78
C GLU A 256 15.52 12.60 7.35
N ARG A 257 15.63 11.67 8.30
CA ARG A 257 16.06 10.30 8.05
C ARG A 257 15.12 9.33 8.73
N SER A 258 14.84 8.22 8.05
CA SER A 258 13.98 7.15 8.58
C SER A 258 14.42 5.81 8.03
N GLN A 259 14.19 4.77 8.81
CA GLN A 259 14.33 3.37 8.40
C GLN A 259 13.15 2.59 8.94
N ALA A 260 12.67 1.61 8.16
CA ALA A 260 11.59 0.72 8.55
C ALA A 260 11.90 -0.70 8.11
N TYR A 261 11.48 -1.65 8.94
CA TYR A 261 11.43 -3.07 8.62
C TYR A 261 9.96 -3.49 8.59
N VAL A 262 9.54 -4.10 7.51
CA VAL A 262 8.17 -4.60 7.32
C VAL A 262 8.27 -6.06 6.91
N VAL A 263 7.75 -6.94 7.75
CA VAL A 263 7.84 -8.40 7.59
C VAL A 263 6.50 -9.07 7.86
N VAL A 264 6.34 -10.31 7.43
CA VAL A 264 5.09 -11.09 7.61
C VAL A 264 5.17 -12.12 8.73
N GLN A 265 6.39 -12.39 9.23
CA GLN A 265 6.63 -13.22 10.41
C GLN A 265 7.45 -12.42 11.43
N PRO A 266 7.16 -12.50 12.74
CA PRO A 266 7.87 -11.69 13.73
C PRO A 266 9.36 -12.06 13.85
N GLU A 267 9.72 -13.31 13.54
CA GLU A 267 11.09 -13.82 13.56
C GLU A 267 11.98 -13.21 12.46
N GLU A 268 11.38 -12.64 11.42
CA GLU A 268 12.09 -11.97 10.33
C GLU A 268 12.48 -10.52 10.70
N LEU A 269 11.91 -9.96 11.77
CA LEU A 269 12.37 -8.68 12.29
C LEU A 269 13.83 -8.81 12.75
N PRO A 270 14.68 -7.83 12.40
CA PRO A 270 16.07 -7.85 12.86
C PRO A 270 16.15 -7.89 14.39
N LYS A 271 17.16 -8.58 14.89
CA LYS A 271 17.43 -8.60 16.33
C LYS A 271 17.69 -7.18 16.85
N PRO A 272 17.38 -6.89 18.11
CA PRO A 272 17.57 -5.55 18.70
C PRO A 272 18.98 -4.96 18.46
N GLU A 273 20.02 -5.79 18.49
CA GLU A 273 21.40 -5.34 18.28
C GLU A 273 21.65 -4.84 16.85
N VAL A 274 20.99 -5.47 15.86
CA VAL A 274 21.05 -5.04 14.44
C VAL A 274 20.29 -3.73 14.28
N ILE A 275 19.08 -3.63 14.86
CA ILE A 275 18.27 -2.41 14.85
C ILE A 275 19.05 -1.24 15.49
N GLU A 276 19.69 -1.47 16.64
CA GLU A 276 20.51 -0.44 17.29
C GLU A 276 21.73 -0.02 16.45
N LYS A 277 22.39 -0.98 15.77
CA LYS A 277 23.49 -0.68 14.86
C LYS A 277 23.02 0.22 13.72
N ASP A 278 21.89 -0.14 13.09
CA ASP A 278 21.34 0.62 11.97
C ASP A 278 20.83 2.01 12.41
N ALA A 279 20.28 2.10 13.64
CA ALA A 279 19.91 3.38 14.23
C ALA A 279 21.12 4.29 14.47
N ARG A 280 22.25 3.73 14.95
CA ARG A 280 23.51 4.49 15.11
C ARG A 280 24.05 4.96 13.76
N GLN A 281 23.98 4.13 12.71
CA GLN A 281 24.38 4.51 11.36
C GLN A 281 23.50 5.65 10.83
N LEU A 282 22.18 5.53 11.01
CA LEU A 282 21.24 6.58 10.62
C LEU A 282 21.53 7.89 11.37
N ILE A 283 21.77 7.84 12.69
CA ILE A 283 22.10 9.02 13.50
C ILE A 283 23.38 9.70 12.99
N ALA A 284 24.40 8.93 12.66
CA ALA A 284 25.66 9.48 12.12
C ALA A 284 25.45 10.24 10.80
N THR A 285 24.43 9.92 10.02
CA THR A 285 24.11 10.64 8.77
C THR A 285 23.60 12.06 9.02
N PHE A 286 23.00 12.37 10.19
CA PHE A 286 22.54 13.72 10.49
C PHE A 286 23.70 14.71 10.59
N ASP A 287 24.76 14.35 11.31
CA ASP A 287 25.95 15.21 11.44
C ASP A 287 26.66 15.40 10.10
N ALA A 288 26.75 14.33 9.31
CA ALA A 288 27.32 14.41 7.96
C ALA A 288 26.48 15.31 7.03
N LEU A 289 25.14 15.17 7.03
CA LEU A 289 24.26 15.98 6.20
C LEU A 289 24.21 17.45 6.62
N ARG A 290 24.31 17.74 7.93
CA ARG A 290 24.37 19.14 8.41
C ARG A 290 25.58 19.87 7.87
N LYS A 291 26.72 19.19 7.76
CA LYS A 291 28.01 19.71 7.26
C LYS A 291 28.15 19.63 5.74
N ALA A 292 27.31 18.80 5.08
CA ALA A 292 27.39 18.57 3.65
C ALA A 292 27.14 19.87 2.85
N PRO A 293 27.93 20.13 1.80
CA PRO A 293 27.72 21.27 0.93
C PRO A 293 26.37 21.16 0.19
N LEU A 294 25.84 22.33 -0.17
CA LEU A 294 24.64 22.42 -0.97
C LEU A 294 24.94 22.16 -2.44
N VAL A 295 23.98 21.59 -3.14
CA VAL A 295 23.97 21.67 -4.60
C VAL A 295 23.67 23.12 -4.99
N GLU A 296 24.63 23.78 -5.65
CA GLU A 296 24.54 25.19 -6.03
C GLU A 296 24.21 25.35 -7.50
N ASP A 297 24.82 24.53 -8.35
CA ASP A 297 24.71 24.61 -9.80
C ASP A 297 23.73 23.58 -10.35
N ASP A 298 23.07 23.93 -11.46
CA ASP A 298 22.28 22.98 -12.24
C ASP A 298 23.24 21.94 -12.85
N TYR A 299 22.87 20.68 -12.68
CA TYR A 299 23.58 19.55 -13.25
C TYR A 299 22.74 18.87 -14.30
N ARG A 300 23.36 18.50 -15.41
CA ARG A 300 22.76 17.64 -16.43
C ARG A 300 23.79 16.60 -16.85
N GLY A 301 23.52 15.33 -16.59
CA GLY A 301 24.45 14.23 -16.88
C GLY A 301 24.07 12.93 -16.19
N PRO A 302 25.01 11.96 -16.15
CA PRO A 302 24.77 10.61 -15.64
C PRO A 302 24.42 10.59 -14.15
N VAL A 303 23.43 9.76 -13.79
CA VAL A 303 22.98 9.57 -12.41
C VAL A 303 22.74 8.08 -12.14
N LEU A 304 23.33 7.59 -11.04
CA LEU A 304 23.15 6.24 -10.52
C LEU A 304 22.14 6.27 -9.37
N PHE A 305 21.11 5.42 -9.43
CA PHE A 305 20.18 5.16 -8.32
C PHE A 305 20.53 3.82 -7.68
N SER A 306 20.56 3.78 -6.35
CA SER A 306 20.55 2.50 -5.63
C SER A 306 19.26 1.73 -5.91
N ALA A 307 19.24 0.46 -5.58
CA ALA A 307 18.03 -0.35 -5.69
C ALA A 307 16.88 0.17 -4.78
N ASP A 308 17.20 0.69 -3.59
CA ASP A 308 16.22 1.36 -2.71
C ASP A 308 15.62 2.60 -3.38
N ALA A 309 16.46 3.51 -3.88
CA ALA A 309 15.99 4.71 -4.56
C ALA A 309 15.20 4.38 -5.86
N ALA A 310 15.55 3.30 -6.54
CA ALA A 310 14.84 2.82 -7.74
C ALA A 310 13.44 2.28 -7.41
N THR A 311 13.23 1.62 -6.26
CA THR A 311 11.88 1.20 -5.85
C THR A 311 10.94 2.39 -5.69
N ALA A 312 11.39 3.45 -5.04
CA ALA A 312 10.60 4.68 -4.87
C ALA A 312 10.30 5.37 -6.21
N LEU A 313 11.26 5.33 -7.14
CA LEU A 313 11.08 5.86 -8.50
C LEU A 313 10.00 5.09 -9.26
N PHE A 314 10.05 3.76 -9.26
CA PHE A 314 9.06 2.92 -9.91
C PHE A 314 7.68 3.00 -9.23
N GLU A 315 7.64 3.05 -7.89
CA GLU A 315 6.40 3.28 -7.15
C GLU A 315 5.71 4.55 -7.63
N ARG A 316 6.45 5.63 -7.74
CA ARG A 316 5.90 6.94 -8.10
C ARG A 316 5.45 7.04 -9.54
N LEU A 317 6.21 6.45 -10.48
CA LEU A 317 6.03 6.70 -11.92
C LEU A 317 5.32 5.54 -12.65
N ILE A 318 5.35 4.31 -12.11
CA ILE A 318 4.80 3.15 -12.81
C ILE A 318 3.53 2.63 -12.16
N VAL A 319 3.47 2.51 -10.82
CA VAL A 319 2.38 1.79 -10.14
C VAL A 319 1.01 2.29 -10.56
N SER A 320 0.74 3.58 -10.49
CA SER A 320 -0.58 4.14 -10.86
C SER A 320 -0.93 3.97 -12.34
N ASN A 321 0.06 3.77 -13.19
CA ASN A 321 -0.08 3.70 -14.64
C ASN A 321 -0.34 2.29 -15.18
N ILE A 322 -0.13 1.27 -14.35
CA ILE A 322 -0.42 -0.15 -14.68
C ILE A 322 -1.72 -0.65 -14.05
N LEU A 323 -2.45 0.21 -13.32
CA LEU A 323 -3.76 -0.13 -12.76
C LEU A 323 -4.85 0.11 -13.81
N GLY A 324 -5.64 -0.93 -14.10
CA GLY A 324 -6.78 -0.84 -15.02
C GLY A 324 -8.01 -0.26 -14.31
N ILE A 325 -8.00 1.04 -14.07
CA ILE A 325 -9.10 1.77 -13.41
C ILE A 325 -10.02 2.35 -14.47
N ARG A 326 -11.30 2.02 -14.38
CA ARG A 326 -12.32 2.51 -15.31
C ARG A 326 -12.34 4.05 -15.31
N PRO A 327 -12.30 4.70 -16.47
CA PRO A 327 -12.45 6.15 -16.58
C PRO A 327 -13.86 6.59 -16.15
N GLU A 328 -14.01 7.88 -15.94
CA GLU A 328 -15.33 8.47 -15.67
C GLU A 328 -16.27 8.28 -16.87
N LEU A 329 -17.56 8.24 -16.59
CA LEU A 329 -18.60 8.05 -17.59
C LEU A 329 -18.47 9.08 -18.72
N GLY A 330 -18.46 8.61 -19.97
CA GLY A 330 -18.28 9.44 -21.16
C GLY A 330 -16.81 9.72 -21.53
N ASN A 331 -15.85 9.30 -20.76
CA ASN A 331 -14.45 9.43 -21.12
C ASN A 331 -14.01 8.21 -21.99
N PRO A 332 -13.56 8.43 -23.24
CA PRO A 332 -13.22 7.35 -24.16
C PRO A 332 -11.86 6.69 -23.88
N ALA A 333 -11.12 7.12 -22.86
CA ALA A 333 -9.83 6.52 -22.51
C ALA A 333 -9.98 5.03 -22.13
N ARG A 334 -8.93 4.22 -22.32
CA ARG A 334 -8.94 2.79 -21.93
C ARG A 334 -8.96 2.62 -20.41
N THR A 335 -8.12 3.38 -19.72
CA THR A 335 -8.00 3.40 -18.26
C THR A 335 -7.58 4.81 -17.82
N ARG A 336 -7.44 5.03 -16.53
CA ARG A 336 -6.86 6.27 -15.99
C ARG A 336 -5.33 6.21 -16.03
N GLY A 337 -4.67 7.37 -15.93
CA GLY A 337 -3.21 7.49 -15.87
C GLY A 337 -2.54 7.74 -17.22
N GLU A 338 -1.23 7.98 -17.19
CA GLU A 338 -0.44 8.36 -18.37
C GLU A 338 -0.33 7.24 -19.42
N PHE A 339 -0.43 5.96 -18.97
CA PHE A 339 -0.35 4.81 -19.87
C PHE A 339 -1.69 4.42 -20.51
N ALA A 340 -2.76 5.18 -20.30
CA ALA A 340 -4.07 4.90 -20.87
C ALA A 340 -4.06 4.72 -22.41
N SER A 341 -3.19 5.45 -23.11
CA SER A 341 -2.99 5.36 -24.57
C SER A 341 -1.77 4.53 -24.97
N SER A 342 -1.03 3.96 -24.01
CA SER A 342 0.26 3.30 -24.25
C SER A 342 0.17 1.77 -24.37
N TYR A 343 -1.04 1.18 -24.36
CA TYR A 343 -1.23 -0.26 -24.55
C TYR A 343 -0.61 -0.73 -25.86
N LYS A 344 0.20 -1.80 -25.80
CA LYS A 344 1.05 -2.31 -26.88
C LYS A 344 2.16 -1.34 -27.30
N GLY A 345 2.35 -0.24 -26.59
CA GLY A 345 3.45 0.70 -26.78
C GLY A 345 4.59 0.49 -25.80
N ARG A 346 5.76 1.00 -26.13
CA ARG A 346 6.95 0.96 -25.28
C ARG A 346 6.85 2.02 -24.17
N VAL A 347 7.01 1.59 -22.93
CA VAL A 347 6.96 2.44 -21.72
C VAL A 347 8.22 2.34 -20.86
N LEU A 348 9.03 1.28 -21.04
CA LEU A 348 10.36 1.09 -20.43
C LEU A 348 11.36 0.65 -21.52
N PRO A 349 12.68 0.65 -21.23
CA PRO A 349 13.66 0.04 -22.13
C PRO A 349 13.37 -1.46 -22.37
N GLU A 350 13.79 -1.97 -23.52
CA GLU A 350 13.57 -3.37 -23.91
C GLU A 350 14.16 -4.39 -22.93
N SER A 351 15.19 -3.97 -22.20
CA SER A 351 15.82 -4.79 -21.18
C SER A 351 14.97 -5.03 -19.93
N PHE A 352 13.80 -4.39 -19.78
CA PHE A 352 12.96 -4.50 -18.58
C PHE A 352 11.65 -5.23 -18.85
N SER A 353 11.29 -6.11 -17.92
CA SER A 353 9.94 -6.67 -17.80
C SER A 353 9.44 -6.45 -16.36
N VAL A 354 8.13 -6.26 -16.21
CA VAL A 354 7.47 -6.01 -14.92
C VAL A 354 6.36 -7.02 -14.72
N VAL A 355 6.47 -7.77 -13.63
CA VAL A 355 5.51 -8.79 -13.24
C VAL A 355 4.93 -8.43 -11.88
N ASP A 356 3.62 -8.47 -11.74
CA ASP A 356 2.98 -8.51 -10.42
C ASP A 356 2.60 -9.95 -10.10
N ASP A 357 3.16 -10.50 -9.01
CA ASP A 357 2.95 -11.90 -8.62
C ASP A 357 2.38 -12.01 -7.20
N PRO A 358 1.04 -12.17 -7.07
CA PRO A 358 0.39 -12.35 -5.78
C PRO A 358 0.72 -13.67 -5.08
N HIS A 359 1.28 -14.66 -5.78
CA HIS A 359 1.64 -15.95 -5.20
C HIS A 359 3.07 -15.99 -4.67
N ALA A 360 3.94 -15.08 -5.11
CA ALA A 360 5.31 -15.02 -4.65
C ALA A 360 5.36 -14.64 -3.17
N LYS A 361 6.01 -15.45 -2.35
CA LYS A 361 6.21 -15.21 -0.90
C LYS A 361 7.61 -14.68 -0.60
N GLN A 362 8.55 -14.92 -1.49
CA GLN A 362 9.95 -14.53 -1.32
C GLN A 362 10.60 -14.26 -2.69
N THR A 363 11.64 -13.44 -2.68
CA THR A 363 12.60 -13.26 -3.76
C THR A 363 14.00 -13.14 -3.16
N ASP A 364 15.00 -13.88 -3.67
CA ASP A 364 16.38 -13.92 -3.16
C ASP A 364 16.46 -14.07 -1.61
N ASN A 365 15.64 -14.94 -1.04
CA ASN A 365 15.47 -15.18 0.41
C ASN A 365 14.94 -13.96 1.20
N LEU A 366 14.43 -12.93 0.53
CA LEU A 366 13.77 -11.81 1.16
C LEU A 366 12.25 -11.98 1.06
N THR A 367 11.56 -11.82 2.19
CA THR A 367 10.11 -12.00 2.27
C THR A 367 9.35 -10.89 1.57
N LEU A 368 8.30 -11.26 0.85
CA LEU A 368 7.38 -10.36 0.17
C LEU A 368 6.08 -10.22 0.97
N ALA A 369 5.67 -8.98 1.21
CA ALA A 369 4.51 -8.67 2.03
C ALA A 369 3.17 -8.71 1.26
N GLY A 370 3.20 -8.70 -0.07
CA GLY A 370 2.01 -8.53 -0.91
C GLY A 370 1.23 -9.81 -1.26
N SER A 371 1.66 -11.00 -0.83
CA SER A 371 1.07 -12.27 -1.28
C SER A 371 -0.36 -12.50 -0.79
N TYR A 372 -1.21 -13.07 -1.66
CA TYR A 372 -2.57 -13.55 -1.37
C TYR A 372 -3.01 -14.54 -2.46
N GLU A 373 -4.08 -15.30 -2.23
CA GLU A 373 -4.61 -16.28 -3.19
C GLU A 373 -5.88 -15.79 -3.90
N VAL A 374 -6.75 -15.11 -3.16
CA VAL A 374 -8.02 -14.57 -3.66
C VAL A 374 -8.08 -13.10 -3.30
N ASP A 375 -8.50 -12.27 -4.24
CA ASP A 375 -8.64 -10.84 -4.03
C ASP A 375 -9.89 -10.46 -3.20
N ASP A 376 -10.07 -9.17 -2.92
CA ASP A 376 -11.18 -8.67 -2.10
C ASP A 376 -12.51 -8.56 -2.87
N GLU A 377 -12.55 -9.04 -4.12
CA GLU A 377 -13.76 -9.24 -4.95
C GLU A 377 -14.09 -10.73 -5.13
N GLY A 378 -13.30 -11.61 -4.47
CA GLY A 378 -13.52 -13.05 -4.49
C GLY A 378 -12.99 -13.76 -5.74
N ILE A 379 -12.01 -13.19 -6.41
CA ILE A 379 -11.40 -13.71 -7.63
C ILE A 379 -10.02 -14.30 -7.34
N GLU A 380 -9.75 -15.50 -7.87
CA GLU A 380 -8.42 -16.11 -7.79
C GLU A 380 -7.37 -15.19 -8.41
N ALA A 381 -6.36 -14.84 -7.63
CA ALA A 381 -5.27 -13.98 -8.07
C ALA A 381 -4.37 -14.67 -9.10
N GLN A 382 -3.85 -13.92 -10.05
CA GLN A 382 -3.01 -14.44 -11.13
C GLN A 382 -1.71 -13.63 -11.24
N PRO A 383 -0.55 -14.27 -11.47
CA PRO A 383 0.65 -13.56 -11.85
C PRO A 383 0.46 -12.85 -13.19
N ILE A 384 0.69 -11.54 -13.24
CA ILE A 384 0.46 -10.71 -14.43
C ILE A 384 1.74 -10.03 -14.88
N THR A 385 2.19 -10.32 -16.10
CA THR A 385 3.21 -9.50 -16.77
C THR A 385 2.53 -8.24 -17.32
N THR A 386 2.72 -7.13 -16.64
CA THR A 386 2.15 -5.83 -17.06
C THR A 386 2.97 -5.19 -18.16
N ILE A 387 4.30 -5.33 -18.08
CA ILE A 387 5.25 -4.82 -19.09
C ILE A 387 6.16 -5.96 -19.48
N ASP A 388 6.19 -6.30 -20.77
CA ASP A 388 7.10 -7.32 -21.33
C ASP A 388 8.10 -6.68 -22.28
N LYS A 389 9.39 -6.84 -21.99
CA LYS A 389 10.49 -6.24 -22.77
C LYS A 389 10.24 -4.78 -23.12
N GLY A 390 9.85 -4.02 -22.12
CA GLY A 390 9.56 -2.59 -22.21
C GLY A 390 8.21 -2.21 -22.81
N VAL A 391 7.42 -3.18 -23.31
CA VAL A 391 6.10 -2.95 -23.92
C VAL A 391 4.99 -3.20 -22.90
N LEU A 392 4.06 -2.26 -22.76
CA LEU A 392 2.87 -2.43 -21.92
C LEU A 392 1.91 -3.46 -22.55
N THR A 393 1.78 -4.61 -21.93
CA THR A 393 0.99 -5.75 -22.44
C THR A 393 -0.28 -6.01 -21.65
N ASN A 394 -0.36 -5.53 -20.39
CA ASN A 394 -1.51 -5.80 -19.52
C ASN A 394 -1.62 -4.74 -18.42
N TYR A 395 -2.77 -4.75 -17.74
CA TYR A 395 -3.03 -3.97 -16.54
C TYR A 395 -3.42 -4.91 -15.39
N LEU A 396 -3.28 -4.45 -14.15
CA LEU A 396 -3.86 -5.09 -12.97
C LEU A 396 -5.35 -4.72 -12.91
N LEU A 397 -6.23 -5.72 -12.81
CA LEU A 397 -7.66 -5.56 -13.02
C LEU A 397 -8.47 -6.11 -11.85
N GLY A 398 -9.50 -5.38 -11.46
CA GLY A 398 -10.63 -5.86 -10.67
C GLY A 398 -11.82 -6.23 -11.57
N ARG A 399 -13.00 -6.35 -10.96
CA ARG A 399 -14.23 -6.75 -11.65
C ARG A 399 -14.94 -5.63 -12.42
N GLU A 400 -14.42 -4.41 -12.39
CA GLU A 400 -14.86 -3.32 -13.29
C GLU A 400 -14.08 -3.40 -14.60
N PRO A 401 -14.68 -3.89 -15.71
CA PRO A 401 -13.98 -4.01 -16.98
C PRO A 401 -13.50 -2.67 -17.53
N VAL A 402 -12.35 -2.70 -18.18
CA VAL A 402 -11.85 -1.59 -18.99
C VAL A 402 -11.73 -2.01 -20.45
N ARG A 403 -11.61 -1.03 -21.38
CA ARG A 403 -11.53 -1.33 -22.82
C ARG A 403 -10.45 -2.37 -23.13
N ASP A 404 -10.79 -3.38 -23.91
CA ASP A 404 -9.98 -4.55 -24.29
C ASP A 404 -9.70 -5.57 -23.17
N PHE A 405 -10.18 -5.33 -21.96
CA PHE A 405 -9.99 -6.21 -20.80
C PHE A 405 -11.33 -6.46 -20.09
N PRO A 406 -12.10 -7.47 -20.54
CA PRO A 406 -13.46 -7.70 -20.05
C PRO A 406 -13.51 -8.47 -18.71
N HIS A 407 -12.40 -9.05 -18.25
CA HIS A 407 -12.33 -9.91 -17.08
C HIS A 407 -11.35 -9.39 -16.03
N SER A 408 -11.62 -9.70 -14.76
CA SER A 408 -10.69 -9.51 -13.65
C SER A 408 -9.48 -10.46 -13.77
N ASN A 409 -8.34 -10.05 -13.24
CA ASN A 409 -7.19 -10.93 -13.05
C ASN A 409 -6.80 -11.07 -11.57
N GLY A 410 -7.77 -10.82 -10.68
CA GLY A 410 -7.63 -11.04 -9.25
C GLY A 410 -6.77 -9.99 -8.54
N HIS A 411 -6.85 -8.72 -8.97
CA HIS A 411 -6.14 -7.61 -8.33
C HIS A 411 -7.08 -6.56 -7.73
N GLY A 412 -8.37 -6.88 -7.60
CA GLY A 412 -9.35 -6.03 -6.91
C GLY A 412 -9.15 -6.05 -5.41
N ARG A 413 -8.42 -5.07 -4.85
CA ARG A 413 -8.05 -5.02 -3.43
C ARG A 413 -8.61 -3.79 -2.73
N THR A 414 -8.90 -3.94 -1.44
CA THR A 414 -9.30 -2.84 -0.56
C THR A 414 -8.56 -2.89 0.77
N ALA A 415 -8.33 -1.73 1.38
CA ALA A 415 -7.76 -1.65 2.73
C ALA A 415 -8.76 -2.20 3.77
N LEU A 416 -9.27 -1.41 4.67
CA LEU A 416 -10.25 -1.84 5.68
C LEU A 416 -11.69 -1.52 5.27
N ALA A 417 -11.85 -0.39 4.59
CA ALA A 417 -13.12 0.13 4.13
C ALA A 417 -12.93 0.73 2.73
N GLY A 418 -13.97 0.69 1.94
CA GLY A 418 -13.97 1.22 0.59
C GLY A 418 -14.26 0.14 -0.45
N ALA A 419 -14.51 0.57 -1.68
CA ALA A 419 -14.67 -0.33 -2.80
C ALA A 419 -13.32 -0.96 -3.17
N PRO A 420 -13.26 -2.26 -3.48
CA PRO A 420 -12.08 -2.86 -4.08
C PRO A 420 -11.72 -2.15 -5.38
N ARG A 421 -10.42 -1.97 -5.60
CA ARG A 421 -9.87 -1.37 -6.82
C ARG A 421 -8.61 -2.11 -7.22
N PRO A 422 -8.22 -2.08 -8.49
CA PRO A 422 -6.93 -2.63 -8.90
C PRO A 422 -5.79 -2.09 -8.05
N GLN A 423 -4.97 -2.99 -7.49
CA GLN A 423 -3.81 -2.67 -6.66
C GLN A 423 -2.68 -3.66 -6.94
N ILE A 424 -1.45 -3.23 -6.70
CA ILE A 424 -0.29 -4.13 -6.76
C ILE A 424 -0.30 -5.14 -5.61
N SER A 425 0.29 -6.29 -5.88
CA SER A 425 0.66 -7.31 -4.88
C SER A 425 2.18 -7.29 -4.64
N ASN A 426 2.93 -8.10 -5.35
CA ASN A 426 4.38 -8.10 -5.36
C ASN A 426 4.87 -7.70 -6.75
N LEU A 427 5.13 -6.43 -6.93
CA LEU A 427 5.54 -5.85 -8.21
C LEU A 427 7.06 -5.99 -8.38
N ILE A 428 7.49 -6.80 -9.34
CA ILE A 428 8.89 -7.17 -9.55
C ILE A 428 9.37 -6.61 -10.89
N PHE A 429 10.35 -5.72 -10.83
CA PHE A 429 11.05 -5.18 -11.99
C PHE A 429 12.28 -6.05 -12.29
N LYS A 430 12.25 -6.72 -13.44
CA LYS A 430 13.31 -7.63 -13.89
C LYS A 430 14.09 -7.00 -15.03
N ALA A 431 15.42 -6.87 -14.85
CA ALA A 431 16.32 -6.54 -15.94
C ALA A 431 16.82 -7.82 -16.63
N ALA A 432 16.85 -7.83 -17.96
CA ALA A 432 17.33 -8.97 -18.74
C ALA A 432 18.84 -9.26 -18.52
N SER A 433 19.60 -8.22 -18.20
CA SER A 433 21.00 -8.31 -17.84
C SER A 433 21.31 -7.27 -16.76
N GLY A 434 21.83 -7.72 -15.62
CA GLY A 434 22.29 -6.88 -14.54
C GLY A 434 23.80 -6.96 -14.39
N VAL A 435 24.45 -5.87 -14.00
CA VAL A 435 25.86 -5.83 -13.64
C VAL A 435 26.01 -5.52 -12.15
N SER A 436 27.17 -5.80 -11.56
CA SER A 436 27.40 -5.47 -10.15
C SER A 436 27.31 -3.97 -9.90
N PHE A 437 26.97 -3.57 -8.66
CA PHE A 437 26.90 -2.17 -8.29
C PHE A 437 28.24 -1.42 -8.52
N ASP A 438 29.36 -2.08 -8.28
CA ASP A 438 30.69 -1.52 -8.55
C ASP A 438 30.92 -1.28 -10.05
N GLU A 439 30.42 -2.15 -10.91
CA GLU A 439 30.46 -1.94 -12.37
C GLU A 439 29.55 -0.79 -12.80
N LEU A 440 28.38 -0.62 -12.17
CA LEU A 440 27.54 0.56 -12.40
C LEU A 440 28.24 1.85 -12.02
N LYS A 441 28.95 1.88 -10.88
CA LYS A 441 29.78 3.03 -10.48
C LYS A 441 30.91 3.32 -11.48
N LYS A 442 31.60 2.29 -11.96
CA LYS A 442 32.62 2.45 -13.00
C LYS A 442 32.04 3.00 -14.29
N LYS A 443 30.86 2.49 -14.71
CA LYS A 443 30.14 3.02 -15.88
C LYS A 443 29.71 4.47 -15.69
N LEU A 444 29.18 4.84 -14.50
CA LEU A 444 28.87 6.22 -14.15
C LEU A 444 30.09 7.15 -14.36
N VAL A 445 31.23 6.78 -13.77
CA VAL A 445 32.48 7.54 -13.88
C VAL A 445 32.95 7.65 -15.33
N GLN A 446 32.90 6.54 -16.09
CA GLN A 446 33.29 6.54 -17.51
C GLN A 446 32.38 7.45 -18.34
N MET A 447 31.06 7.37 -18.16
CA MET A 447 30.10 8.21 -18.89
C MET A 447 30.31 9.70 -18.58
N CYS A 448 30.58 10.03 -17.30
CA CYS A 448 30.91 11.40 -16.91
C CYS A 448 32.18 11.88 -17.61
N LYS A 449 33.22 11.03 -17.70
CA LYS A 449 34.48 11.33 -18.40
C LYS A 449 34.23 11.59 -19.88
N ASP A 450 33.45 10.73 -20.55
CA ASP A 450 33.09 10.85 -21.97
C ASP A 450 32.30 12.12 -22.27
N GLN A 451 31.48 12.56 -21.30
CA GLN A 451 30.70 13.81 -21.39
C GLN A 451 31.46 15.05 -20.87
N GLY A 452 32.75 14.92 -20.49
CA GLY A 452 33.55 16.02 -19.95
C GLY A 452 33.05 16.57 -18.61
N ARG A 453 32.35 15.75 -17.81
CA ARG A 453 31.84 16.14 -16.50
C ARG A 453 32.89 15.81 -15.41
N PRO A 454 33.09 16.67 -14.41
CA PRO A 454 34.02 16.41 -13.34
C PRO A 454 33.52 15.36 -12.33
N TYR A 455 32.21 15.16 -12.25
CA TYR A 455 31.53 14.18 -11.37
C TYR A 455 30.21 13.74 -11.96
N GLY A 456 29.68 12.63 -11.45
CA GLY A 456 28.30 12.19 -11.58
C GLY A 456 27.60 12.14 -10.23
N TYR A 457 26.30 11.92 -10.23
CA TYR A 457 25.55 11.76 -8.98
C TYR A 457 25.17 10.31 -8.70
N TYR A 458 25.25 9.94 -7.41
CA TYR A 458 24.70 8.71 -6.88
C TYR A 458 23.60 9.05 -5.87
N VAL A 459 22.39 8.57 -6.12
CA VAL A 459 21.20 8.71 -5.26
C VAL A 459 21.08 7.43 -4.45
N GLU A 460 21.43 7.50 -3.18
CA GLU A 460 21.38 6.33 -2.29
C GLU A 460 19.97 6.14 -1.73
N THR A 461 19.31 7.22 -1.29
CA THR A 461 17.90 7.16 -0.83
C THR A 461 17.14 8.40 -1.27
N THR A 462 15.83 8.23 -1.45
CA THR A 462 14.91 9.32 -1.79
C THR A 462 13.92 9.57 -0.66
N GLY A 463 13.29 10.72 -0.69
CA GLY A 463 12.18 11.10 0.16
C GLY A 463 10.91 11.40 -0.63
N PRO A 464 9.93 12.09 -0.02
CA PRO A 464 8.73 12.50 -0.70
C PRO A 464 9.03 13.22 -2.03
N GLN A 465 8.20 12.96 -3.05
CA GLN A 465 8.34 13.53 -4.39
C GLN A 465 9.70 13.22 -5.07
N LEU A 466 10.31 12.10 -4.69
CA LEU A 466 11.61 11.64 -5.20
C LEU A 466 12.79 12.58 -4.88
N ALA A 467 12.63 13.53 -3.94
CA ALA A 467 13.73 14.38 -3.52
C ALA A 467 14.86 13.54 -2.93
N PRO A 468 16.13 13.66 -3.40
CA PRO A 468 17.23 12.91 -2.83
C PRO A 468 17.43 13.24 -1.34
N ARG A 469 17.51 12.21 -0.49
CA ARG A 469 17.83 12.33 0.95
C ARG A 469 19.27 12.03 1.25
N LEU A 470 19.85 11.04 0.58
CA LEU A 470 21.30 10.81 0.52
C LEU A 470 21.71 10.90 -0.94
N LEU A 471 22.48 11.93 -1.25
CA LEU A 471 22.98 12.25 -2.58
C LEU A 471 24.48 12.43 -2.52
N TRP A 472 25.20 11.75 -3.39
CA TRP A 472 26.65 11.77 -3.46
C TRP A 472 27.14 12.26 -4.82
N ARG A 473 28.11 13.17 -4.83
CA ARG A 473 28.96 13.41 -6.00
C ARG A 473 30.00 12.31 -6.09
N VAL A 474 30.12 11.66 -7.22
CA VAL A 474 31.16 10.65 -7.50
C VAL A 474 32.13 11.26 -8.49
N TYR A 475 33.32 11.63 -8.04
CA TYR A 475 34.30 12.36 -8.83
C TYR A 475 35.04 11.44 -9.83
N VAL A 476 35.26 11.97 -11.04
CA VAL A 476 35.89 11.24 -12.15
C VAL A 476 37.39 10.99 -11.93
N GLY A 477 38.07 11.87 -11.21
CA GLY A 477 39.52 11.84 -11.04
C GLY A 477 40.03 10.62 -10.27
N ASP A 478 39.38 10.31 -9.14
CA ASP A 478 39.80 9.25 -8.21
C ASP A 478 38.65 8.38 -7.70
N GLY A 479 37.41 8.68 -8.11
CA GLY A 479 36.23 7.95 -7.69
C GLY A 479 35.77 8.22 -6.25
N HIS A 480 36.35 9.23 -5.57
CA HIS A 480 35.90 9.57 -4.22
C HIS A 480 34.47 10.09 -4.26
N MET A 481 33.78 9.95 -3.12
CA MET A 481 32.37 10.33 -2.97
C MET A 481 32.24 11.45 -1.95
N GLU A 482 31.54 12.52 -2.33
CA GLU A 482 31.22 13.65 -1.46
C GLU A 482 29.69 13.69 -1.23
N LEU A 483 29.28 13.64 0.05
CA LEU A 483 27.87 13.81 0.41
C LEU A 483 27.44 15.25 0.15
N VAL A 484 26.32 15.45 -0.53
CA VAL A 484 25.74 16.78 -0.81
C VAL A 484 24.24 16.79 -0.47
N ARG A 485 23.65 17.97 -0.36
CA ARG A 485 22.25 18.14 0.00
C ARG A 485 21.54 19.26 -0.76
N GLY A 486 20.21 19.32 -0.63
CA GLY A 486 19.40 20.40 -1.19
C GLY A 486 19.22 20.33 -2.70
N ALA A 487 19.09 19.13 -3.23
CA ALA A 487 18.82 18.85 -4.64
C ALA A 487 17.37 18.41 -4.88
N VAL A 488 16.88 18.69 -6.08
CA VAL A 488 15.64 18.12 -6.63
C VAL A 488 15.87 17.75 -8.09
N PHE A 489 15.15 16.75 -8.56
CA PHE A 489 15.11 16.42 -9.98
C PHE A 489 14.18 17.39 -10.71
N LYS A 490 14.62 17.78 -11.91
CA LYS A 490 13.80 18.51 -12.87
C LYS A 490 13.37 17.53 -13.96
N GLN A 491 12.08 17.45 -14.23
CA GLN A 491 11.52 16.61 -15.30
C GLN A 491 11.85 15.09 -15.18
N LEU A 492 11.79 14.55 -13.97
CA LEU A 492 11.86 13.09 -13.76
C LEU A 492 10.45 12.50 -13.92
N ASP A 493 10.16 11.96 -15.09
CA ASP A 493 8.85 11.46 -15.52
C ASP A 493 8.94 10.08 -16.20
N THR A 494 7.81 9.55 -16.68
CA THR A 494 7.73 8.26 -17.36
C THR A 494 8.52 8.21 -18.68
N ARG A 495 8.73 9.34 -19.35
CA ARG A 495 9.53 9.42 -20.59
C ARG A 495 11.00 9.23 -20.28
N THR A 496 11.46 9.83 -19.18
CA THR A 496 12.82 9.66 -18.67
C THR A 496 13.12 8.19 -18.35
N LEU A 497 12.19 7.48 -17.71
CA LEU A 497 12.34 6.03 -17.48
C LEU A 497 12.48 5.25 -18.78
N ARG A 498 11.67 5.57 -19.78
CA ARG A 498 11.69 4.88 -21.07
C ARG A 498 12.97 5.08 -21.87
N SER A 499 13.56 6.29 -21.78
CA SER A 499 14.61 6.71 -22.71
C SER A 499 16.00 6.76 -22.12
N ASN A 500 16.13 7.02 -20.79
CA ASN A 500 17.42 7.41 -20.21
C ASN A 500 18.05 6.33 -19.30
N ILE A 501 17.37 5.21 -19.04
CA ILE A 501 17.98 4.08 -18.33
C ILE A 501 18.88 3.31 -19.30
N VAL A 502 20.18 3.27 -19.01
CA VAL A 502 21.19 2.63 -19.88
C VAL A 502 21.78 1.35 -19.30
N ALA A 503 21.66 1.13 -17.99
CA ALA A 503 22.08 -0.10 -17.35
C ALA A 503 21.29 -0.34 -16.05
N ALA A 504 21.21 -1.61 -15.65
CA ALA A 504 20.62 -2.03 -14.38
C ALA A 504 21.63 -2.84 -13.56
N GLY A 505 21.42 -2.88 -12.25
CA GLY A 505 22.15 -3.74 -11.34
C GLY A 505 21.72 -5.20 -11.40
N SER A 506 22.59 -6.09 -10.91
CA SER A 506 22.24 -7.47 -10.56
C SER A 506 21.79 -7.60 -9.10
N ASP A 507 21.86 -6.50 -8.35
CA ASP A 507 21.29 -6.37 -7.01
C ASP A 507 19.76 -6.21 -7.09
N ALA A 508 19.08 -6.51 -5.98
CA ALA A 508 17.68 -6.21 -5.83
C ALA A 508 17.41 -5.69 -4.42
N TYR A 509 16.52 -4.73 -4.32
CA TYR A 509 15.99 -4.27 -3.04
C TYR A 509 14.50 -4.59 -2.98
N VAL A 510 14.05 -5.10 -1.83
CA VAL A 510 12.64 -5.38 -1.55
C VAL A 510 12.10 -4.28 -0.64
N TYR A 511 11.24 -3.47 -1.20
CA TYR A 511 10.49 -2.47 -0.44
C TYR A 511 9.13 -3.04 -0.05
N ASN A 512 9.01 -3.54 1.17
CA ASN A 512 7.74 -4.00 1.74
C ASN A 512 6.96 -2.82 2.31
N ARG A 513 5.66 -2.78 2.02
CA ARG A 513 4.69 -1.81 2.54
C ARG A 513 3.66 -2.51 3.41
N SER A 514 3.34 -1.91 4.54
CA SER A 514 2.23 -2.35 5.40
C SER A 514 0.91 -1.60 5.12
N GLU A 515 1.02 -0.36 4.65
CA GLU A 515 -0.13 0.54 4.47
C GLU A 515 -0.16 1.15 3.05
N PRO A 516 -1.34 1.47 2.49
CA PRO A 516 -2.69 1.16 2.98
C PRO A 516 -3.05 -0.33 2.82
N LEU A 517 -2.31 -1.06 2.00
CA LEU A 517 -2.40 -2.51 1.76
C LEU A 517 -1.01 -3.12 1.78
N PRO A 518 -0.84 -4.32 2.39
CA PRO A 518 0.41 -5.05 2.27
C PRO A 518 0.75 -5.29 0.80
N SER A 519 1.93 -4.83 0.41
CA SER A 519 2.45 -5.00 -0.97
C SER A 519 3.97 -4.90 -0.96
N SER A 520 4.61 -5.35 -2.05
CA SER A 520 6.06 -5.27 -2.22
C SER A 520 6.41 -4.69 -3.57
N ILE A 521 7.51 -3.95 -3.62
CA ILE A 521 8.13 -3.51 -4.87
C ILE A 521 9.58 -4.00 -4.84
N VAL A 522 9.98 -4.69 -5.89
CA VAL A 522 11.33 -5.22 -6.05
C VAL A 522 11.97 -4.58 -7.27
N ALA A 523 13.12 -3.94 -7.08
CA ALA A 523 13.81 -3.29 -8.18
C ALA A 523 15.33 -3.40 -8.05
N PRO A 524 16.08 -3.42 -9.18
CA PRO A 524 17.53 -3.30 -9.20
C PRO A 524 18.00 -1.85 -9.17
N SER A 525 19.28 -1.62 -8.87
CA SER A 525 19.94 -0.34 -9.11
C SER A 525 19.86 0.08 -10.58
N LEU A 526 19.77 1.38 -10.85
CA LEU A 526 19.57 1.94 -12.20
C LEU A 526 20.62 3.00 -12.52
N LEU A 527 21.21 2.93 -13.71
CA LEU A 527 22.07 3.97 -14.26
C LEU A 527 21.35 4.69 -15.40
N PHE A 528 21.24 6.01 -15.23
CA PHE A 528 20.72 6.93 -16.24
C PHE A 528 21.88 7.62 -16.98
N ASP A 529 21.75 7.80 -18.28
CA ASP A 529 22.73 8.53 -19.09
C ASP A 529 22.66 10.04 -18.85
N GLU A 530 21.45 10.55 -18.59
CA GLU A 530 21.24 11.97 -18.37
C GLU A 530 20.01 12.21 -17.49
N LEU A 531 20.21 12.93 -16.38
CA LEU A 531 19.12 13.53 -15.59
C LEU A 531 19.49 14.98 -15.26
N GLU A 532 18.46 15.81 -15.10
CA GLU A 532 18.62 17.17 -14.64
C GLU A 532 18.39 17.26 -13.13
N ILE A 533 19.40 17.75 -12.40
CA ILE A 533 19.36 18.03 -10.96
C ILE A 533 19.59 19.52 -10.76
N GLN A 534 18.75 20.13 -9.96
CA GLN A 534 18.85 21.55 -9.63
C GLN A 534 18.77 21.77 -8.12
N ARG A 535 19.17 22.95 -7.69
CA ARG A 535 19.02 23.36 -6.31
C ARG A 535 17.56 23.38 -5.90
N ALA A 536 17.23 22.79 -4.76
CA ALA A 536 15.88 22.83 -4.20
C ALA A 536 15.51 24.28 -3.81
N ASN A 537 14.30 24.73 -4.19
CA ASN A 537 13.71 25.93 -3.61
C ASN A 537 13.43 25.67 -2.13
N ARG A 538 13.99 26.48 -1.23
CA ARG A 538 13.91 26.25 0.21
C ARG A 538 13.01 27.26 0.89
N THR A 539 12.11 26.75 1.70
CA THR A 539 11.61 27.49 2.86
C THR A 539 12.71 27.38 3.94
N ARG A 540 13.35 28.50 4.27
CA ARG A 540 14.24 28.54 5.44
C ARG A 540 13.36 28.54 6.66
N GLU A 541 13.37 27.45 7.42
CA GLU A 541 12.76 27.42 8.74
C GLU A 541 13.66 28.21 9.71
N LYS A 542 13.06 28.88 10.65
CA LYS A 542 13.82 29.56 11.71
C LYS A 542 14.42 28.51 12.62
N LEU A 543 15.70 28.67 12.92
CA LEU A 543 16.36 27.88 13.96
C LEU A 543 15.73 28.13 15.34
N PRO A 544 15.80 27.15 16.26
CA PRO A 544 15.37 27.37 17.64
C PRO A 544 16.07 28.56 18.27
N GLN A 545 15.33 29.43 18.97
CA GLN A 545 15.88 30.66 19.56
C GLN A 545 16.68 30.42 20.83
N TYR A 546 16.52 29.26 21.46
CA TYR A 546 17.26 28.87 22.66
C TYR A 546 17.66 27.39 22.57
N PRO A 547 18.74 26.99 23.23
CA PRO A 547 19.23 25.63 23.14
C PRO A 547 18.26 24.62 23.73
N ALA A 548 18.26 23.40 23.17
CA ALA A 548 17.52 22.28 23.74
C ALA A 548 18.03 21.98 25.18
N PRO A 549 17.18 21.40 26.05
CA PRO A 549 17.64 20.94 27.36
C PRO A 549 18.79 19.94 27.19
N PRO A 550 19.73 19.84 28.16
CA PRO A 550 20.88 18.96 28.05
C PRO A 550 20.44 17.50 28.06
N LEU A 551 20.25 16.93 26.89
CA LEU A 551 19.79 15.54 26.71
C LEU A 551 20.77 14.50 27.22
N SER A 552 22.07 14.86 27.34
CA SER A 552 23.15 14.00 27.83
C SER A 552 23.33 13.99 29.35
N ALA A 553 22.71 14.92 30.11
CA ALA A 553 22.96 15.10 31.55
C ALA A 553 22.13 14.19 32.48
N ALA A 554 21.24 13.36 31.97
CA ALA A 554 20.41 12.46 32.78
C ALA A 554 20.97 11.03 32.86
N GLY A 555 22.19 10.91 33.37
CA GLY A 555 22.86 9.61 33.55
C GLY A 555 24.02 9.70 34.54
N LYS A 556 23.74 10.08 35.81
CA LYS A 556 24.54 9.70 36.99
C LYS A 556 23.73 8.76 37.85
#